data_868e918b96a77f891fa4f33d928b2547
#
_entry.id   868e918b96a77f891fa4f33d928b2547
#
_cell.length_a   1.000
_cell.length_b   1.000
_cell.length_c   1.000
_cell.angle_alpha   90.00
_cell.angle_beta   90.00
_cell.angle_gamma   90.00
#
_symmetry.space_group_name_H-M   'P 1'
#
loop_
_entity.id
_entity.type
_entity.pdbx_description
1 polymer ?
#
loop_
_entity_poly.entity_id
_entity_poly.type
_entity_poly.pdbx_seq_one_letter_code
_entity_poly.pdbx_strand_id
1 'polypeptide(L)'
;MHNILDYMTASYQATPDKIAFSNGLNHLSFREVKEQCDAIGTYLTDERIYQQPVIVFMAKQPEMVAAFFGVVRGGNYYVPLDVEMPRIRIEHILESLDSPLMICDEKTNDVAKTLDFKGKIVLYKDICSTVTDQEALNKIAGKAIDTDPVYIVFTSGSTGIPKGVVACHRSVIDYIEQLSEVLEFNQGTVFGNQSPLYFDACLKEIYPTLKFGATTYLIPAELFMQPVKLVEFLNEFQINTICWVVSAMTMISAFNTFNTIIPKYLRSINFGSEVFPLKEFHKWQAALPDAKFVNLYGPTECTGMCCYHKIDEAINDTGVIPVGRPFKNTEIIILNELNERVKENESGEICVRGTSLTLGYYNDFAKTNENFVQNPLNKFYPELIYRTGDIGYFNNKGEIVFCSRKDHQIKHMGNRIELGEIEASIYRIAEIKMACCVYDQAKNKIRLFYVGDITGKEVTEKLKNLLPRYMMPNSVKQIEKMPLKANGKIDRGNILNLFN
;
A
#
# COMPACT_ATOMS: atom_id res chain seq x y z
N MET A 1 3.40 -9.43 23.49
CA MET A 1 2.96 -8.17 22.84
C MET A 1 1.58 -8.41 22.26
N HIS A 2 0.61 -7.57 22.62
CA HIS A 2 -0.77 -7.68 22.15
C HIS A 2 -1.22 -6.45 21.37
N ASN A 3 -0.47 -5.35 21.50
CA ASN A 3 -0.82 -4.07 20.90
C ASN A 3 0.42 -3.47 20.22
N ILE A 4 0.24 -2.94 19.02
CA ILE A 4 1.33 -2.29 18.27
C ILE A 4 1.92 -1.07 18.98
N LEU A 5 1.16 -0.44 19.90
CA LEU A 5 1.62 0.71 20.68
C LEU A 5 2.65 0.34 21.76
N ASP A 6 2.83 -0.95 22.05
CA ASP A 6 3.90 -1.40 22.94
C ASP A 6 5.28 -1.05 22.37
N TYR A 7 5.42 -1.07 21.02
CA TYR A 7 6.63 -0.60 20.34
C TYR A 7 6.92 0.88 20.62
N MET A 8 5.89 1.74 20.47
CA MET A 8 6.04 3.18 20.75
C MET A 8 6.43 3.45 22.20
N THR A 9 5.81 2.75 23.13
CA THR A 9 6.10 2.88 24.57
C THR A 9 7.55 2.54 24.87
N ALA A 10 8.07 1.44 24.31
CA ALA A 10 9.46 1.03 24.49
C ALA A 10 10.45 2.04 23.90
N SER A 11 10.21 2.54 22.70
CA SER A 11 11.08 3.53 22.05
C SER A 11 11.02 4.90 22.72
N TYR A 12 9.86 5.33 23.17
CA TYR A 12 9.71 6.54 23.99
C TYR A 12 10.53 6.45 25.29
N GLN A 13 10.49 5.32 25.99
CA GLN A 13 11.28 5.11 27.20
C GLN A 13 12.79 5.13 26.94
N ALA A 14 13.22 4.55 25.80
CA ALA A 14 14.63 4.44 25.47
C ALA A 14 15.24 5.74 24.90
N THR A 15 14.51 6.45 24.03
CA THR A 15 15.03 7.60 23.27
C THR A 15 13.94 8.68 23.05
N PRO A 16 13.41 9.31 24.14
CA PRO A 16 12.26 10.22 24.02
C PRO A 16 12.50 11.41 23.09
N ASP A 17 13.70 11.99 23.10
CA ASP A 17 14.00 13.21 22.36
C ASP A 17 14.58 12.96 20.95
N LYS A 18 14.74 11.69 20.55
CA LYS A 18 15.14 11.34 19.19
C LYS A 18 14.00 11.60 18.22
N ILE A 19 14.33 12.12 17.02
CA ILE A 19 13.36 12.30 15.93
C ILE A 19 12.83 10.92 15.50
N ALA A 20 11.52 10.75 15.59
CA ALA A 20 10.81 9.58 15.09
C ALA A 20 10.42 9.78 13.62
N PHE A 21 9.73 10.87 13.32
CA PHE A 21 9.24 11.19 11.98
C PHE A 21 9.59 12.62 11.58
N SER A 22 10.00 12.80 10.33
CA SER A 22 10.29 14.11 9.74
C SER A 22 9.91 14.15 8.26
N ASN A 23 9.64 15.31 7.72
CA ASN A 23 9.53 15.54 6.27
C ASN A 23 10.64 16.43 5.71
N GLY A 24 11.67 16.68 6.52
CA GLY A 24 12.78 17.59 6.21
C GLY A 24 12.53 19.05 6.63
N LEU A 25 11.30 19.45 6.87
CA LEU A 25 10.91 20.79 7.34
C LEU A 25 10.41 20.73 8.79
N ASN A 26 9.48 19.83 9.05
CA ASN A 26 8.90 19.59 10.37
C ASN A 26 9.32 18.18 10.84
N HIS A 27 9.33 18.00 12.15
CA HIS A 27 9.61 16.70 12.75
C HIS A 27 8.84 16.53 14.05
N LEU A 28 8.69 15.27 14.46
CA LEU A 28 8.21 14.88 15.77
C LEU A 28 9.22 13.90 16.39
N SER A 29 9.60 14.18 17.65
CA SER A 29 10.34 13.25 18.51
C SER A 29 9.42 12.13 19.02
N PHE A 30 9.99 11.05 19.58
CA PHE A 30 9.19 10.00 20.22
C PHE A 30 8.34 10.55 21.38
N ARG A 31 8.83 11.56 22.09
CA ARG A 31 8.09 12.28 23.13
C ARG A 31 6.84 12.94 22.55
N GLU A 32 7.01 13.77 21.54
CA GLU A 32 5.90 14.49 20.91
C GLU A 32 4.89 13.55 20.26
N VAL A 33 5.33 12.47 19.59
CA VAL A 33 4.44 11.43 19.07
C VAL A 33 3.60 10.82 20.20
N LYS A 34 4.25 10.46 21.33
CA LYS A 34 3.56 9.85 22.47
C LYS A 34 2.54 10.81 23.11
N GLU A 35 2.92 12.06 23.34
CA GLU A 35 2.06 13.09 23.92
C GLU A 35 0.83 13.35 23.04
N GLN A 36 1.04 13.52 21.74
CA GLN A 36 -0.05 13.72 20.76
C GLN A 36 -0.95 12.50 20.67
N CYS A 37 -0.38 11.29 20.68
CA CYS A 37 -1.17 10.05 20.69
C CYS A 37 -2.05 9.95 21.95
N ASP A 38 -1.52 10.28 23.12
CA ASP A 38 -2.28 10.22 24.37
C ASP A 38 -3.40 11.29 24.38
N ALA A 39 -3.13 12.50 23.90
CA ALA A 39 -4.13 13.57 23.79
C ALA A 39 -5.28 13.16 22.87
N ILE A 40 -4.97 12.66 21.66
CA ILE A 40 -5.98 12.19 20.70
C ILE A 40 -6.77 11.00 21.26
N GLY A 41 -6.08 10.02 21.87
CA GLY A 41 -6.73 8.88 22.50
C GLY A 41 -7.67 9.29 23.61
N THR A 42 -7.30 10.27 24.45
CA THR A 42 -8.15 10.84 25.49
C THR A 42 -9.38 11.51 24.89
N TYR A 43 -9.19 12.39 23.87
CA TYR A 43 -10.29 13.02 23.18
C TYR A 43 -11.32 12.01 22.66
N LEU A 44 -10.87 10.93 22.02
CA LEU A 44 -11.77 9.89 21.50
C LEU A 44 -12.51 9.15 22.63
N THR A 45 -11.85 8.95 23.76
CA THR A 45 -12.47 8.35 24.96
C THR A 45 -13.54 9.25 25.56
N ASP A 46 -13.28 10.57 25.64
CA ASP A 46 -14.24 11.58 26.13
C ASP A 46 -15.46 11.67 25.21
N GLU A 47 -15.27 11.58 23.90
CA GLU A 47 -16.36 11.50 22.90
C GLU A 47 -17.06 10.12 22.88
N ARG A 48 -16.62 9.16 23.68
CA ARG A 48 -17.15 7.78 23.77
C ARG A 48 -17.06 7.01 22.45
N ILE A 49 -16.05 7.30 21.64
CA ILE A 49 -15.75 6.60 20.39
C ILE A 49 -14.83 5.42 20.73
N TYR A 50 -15.30 4.20 20.52
CA TYR A 50 -14.56 2.97 20.83
C TYR A 50 -14.90 1.87 19.84
N GLN A 51 -13.87 1.16 19.34
CA GLN A 51 -13.97 0.13 18.29
C GLN A 51 -14.69 0.63 17.03
N GLN A 52 -14.39 1.87 16.63
CA GLN A 52 -14.97 2.51 15.45
C GLN A 52 -13.86 2.90 14.44
N PRO A 53 -14.18 2.96 13.14
CA PRO A 53 -13.29 3.57 12.16
C PRO A 53 -13.23 5.07 12.38
N VAL A 54 -12.01 5.63 12.47
CA VAL A 54 -11.80 7.08 12.55
C VAL A 54 -11.01 7.50 11.31
N ILE A 55 -11.60 8.40 10.53
CA ILE A 55 -10.97 8.89 9.31
C ILE A 55 -9.86 9.88 9.67
N VAL A 56 -8.70 9.70 9.04
CA VAL A 56 -7.57 10.65 9.10
C VAL A 56 -7.37 11.22 7.70
N PHE A 57 -7.91 12.44 7.49
CA PHE A 57 -7.87 13.16 6.23
C PHE A 57 -6.90 14.32 6.33
N MET A 58 -5.62 14.01 6.20
CA MET A 58 -4.52 14.95 6.40
C MET A 58 -3.48 14.82 5.28
N ALA A 59 -2.69 15.88 5.07
CA ALA A 59 -1.54 15.81 4.17
C ALA A 59 -0.45 14.86 4.72
N LYS A 60 0.39 14.30 3.84
CA LYS A 60 1.52 13.44 4.21
C LYS A 60 2.54 14.25 5.04
N GLN A 61 2.51 14.07 6.36
CA GLN A 61 3.36 14.78 7.31
C GLN A 61 3.47 13.98 8.63
N PRO A 62 4.45 14.29 9.52
CA PRO A 62 4.64 13.59 10.79
C PRO A 62 3.38 13.52 11.66
N GLU A 63 2.59 14.59 11.69
CA GLU A 63 1.35 14.70 12.47
C GLU A 63 0.27 13.70 11.99
N MET A 64 0.21 13.36 10.71
CA MET A 64 -0.70 12.34 10.21
C MET A 64 -0.36 10.96 10.80
N VAL A 65 0.93 10.67 10.97
CA VAL A 65 1.38 9.42 11.59
C VAL A 65 1.02 9.40 13.08
N ALA A 66 1.22 10.51 13.79
CA ALA A 66 0.80 10.64 15.19
C ALA A 66 -0.73 10.47 15.34
N ALA A 67 -1.53 11.00 14.39
CA ALA A 67 -2.98 10.80 14.38
C ALA A 67 -3.37 9.33 14.26
N PHE A 68 -2.69 8.53 13.40
CA PHE A 68 -2.94 7.09 13.28
C PHE A 68 -2.80 6.40 14.63
N PHE A 69 -1.69 6.62 15.31
CA PHE A 69 -1.43 5.99 16.60
C PHE A 69 -2.31 6.54 17.72
N GLY A 70 -2.70 7.81 17.65
CA GLY A 70 -3.66 8.42 18.58
C GLY A 70 -5.04 7.76 18.46
N VAL A 71 -5.48 7.47 17.24
CA VAL A 71 -6.73 6.72 17.00
C VAL A 71 -6.66 5.32 17.63
N VAL A 72 -5.56 4.60 17.40
CA VAL A 72 -5.34 3.27 18.01
C VAL A 72 -5.24 3.36 19.53
N ARG A 73 -4.66 4.44 20.08
CA ARG A 73 -4.53 4.68 21.52
C ARG A 73 -5.89 4.83 22.20
N GLY A 74 -6.88 5.38 21.50
CA GLY A 74 -8.27 5.46 21.94
C GLY A 74 -9.07 4.16 21.75
N GLY A 75 -8.42 3.05 21.34
CA GLY A 75 -9.09 1.75 21.10
C GLY A 75 -9.92 1.71 19.80
N ASN A 76 -9.54 2.52 18.83
CA ASN A 76 -10.18 2.63 17.51
C ASN A 76 -9.23 2.20 16.40
N TYR A 77 -9.67 2.23 15.15
CA TYR A 77 -8.83 1.90 13.99
C TYR A 77 -8.88 3.03 12.96
N TYR A 78 -7.70 3.40 12.44
CA TYR A 78 -7.61 4.54 11.54
C TYR A 78 -7.93 4.18 10.09
N VAL A 79 -8.51 5.15 9.39
CA VAL A 79 -8.82 5.08 7.95
C VAL A 79 -8.12 6.25 7.28
N PRO A 80 -6.96 6.04 6.67
CA PRO A 80 -6.22 7.12 6.03
C PRO A 80 -6.84 7.47 4.68
N LEU A 81 -7.12 8.75 4.45
CA LEU A 81 -7.57 9.27 3.16
C LEU A 81 -6.58 10.29 2.61
N ASP A 82 -6.46 10.28 1.29
CA ASP A 82 -5.60 11.22 0.57
C ASP A 82 -6.39 12.45 0.13
N VAL A 83 -5.77 13.59 0.33
CA VAL A 83 -6.29 14.90 -0.07
C VAL A 83 -6.31 15.09 -1.59
N GLU A 84 -5.48 14.35 -2.32
CA GLU A 84 -5.39 14.39 -3.79
C GLU A 84 -6.32 13.39 -4.49
N MET A 85 -7.07 12.60 -3.72
CA MET A 85 -8.07 11.69 -4.31
C MET A 85 -9.19 12.47 -5.00
N PRO A 86 -9.69 12.02 -6.16
CA PRO A 86 -10.91 12.55 -6.74
C PRO A 86 -12.05 12.52 -5.73
N ARG A 87 -12.81 13.59 -5.63
CA ARG A 87 -13.92 13.74 -4.70
C ARG A 87 -14.86 12.54 -4.72
N ILE A 88 -15.24 12.07 -5.91
CA ILE A 88 -16.12 10.92 -6.07
C ILE A 88 -15.58 9.64 -5.44
N ARG A 89 -14.27 9.44 -5.44
CA ARG A 89 -13.64 8.29 -4.79
C ARG A 89 -13.71 8.42 -3.27
N ILE A 90 -13.50 9.62 -2.74
CA ILE A 90 -13.67 9.90 -1.31
C ILE A 90 -15.12 9.65 -0.90
N GLU A 91 -16.09 10.16 -1.68
CA GLU A 91 -17.52 9.97 -1.42
C GLU A 91 -17.90 8.48 -1.40
N HIS A 92 -17.44 7.66 -2.34
CA HIS A 92 -17.67 6.22 -2.31
C HIS A 92 -17.07 5.53 -1.07
N ILE A 93 -15.90 6.00 -0.62
CA ILE A 93 -15.31 5.48 0.62
C ILE A 93 -16.20 5.87 1.81
N LEU A 94 -16.61 7.13 1.89
CA LEU A 94 -17.46 7.62 2.97
C LEU A 94 -18.82 6.90 3.02
N GLU A 95 -19.43 6.60 1.87
CA GLU A 95 -20.66 5.82 1.78
C GLU A 95 -20.51 4.38 2.31
N SER A 96 -19.31 3.80 2.19
CA SER A 96 -19.01 2.44 2.66
C SER A 96 -18.61 2.37 4.13
N LEU A 97 -18.29 3.54 4.76
CA LEU A 97 -17.78 3.65 6.11
C LEU A 97 -18.85 4.22 7.06
N ASP A 98 -19.09 3.52 8.16
CA ASP A 98 -19.83 4.06 9.29
C ASP A 98 -18.85 4.67 10.30
N SER A 99 -18.27 5.84 9.94
CA SER A 99 -17.29 6.54 10.75
C SER A 99 -17.90 7.72 11.50
N PRO A 100 -17.75 7.77 12.85
CA PRO A 100 -18.32 8.88 13.65
C PRO A 100 -17.49 10.15 13.57
N LEU A 101 -16.20 10.07 13.15
CA LEU A 101 -15.27 11.18 13.29
C LEU A 101 -14.24 11.21 12.15
N MET A 102 -13.92 12.43 11.69
CA MET A 102 -12.85 12.72 10.74
C MET A 102 -11.88 13.73 11.35
N ILE A 103 -10.60 13.36 11.42
CA ILE A 103 -9.50 14.23 11.85
C ILE A 103 -8.89 14.88 10.61
N CYS A 104 -8.82 16.21 10.60
CA CYS A 104 -8.27 17.01 9.51
C CYS A 104 -7.14 17.92 10.01
N ASP A 105 -6.28 18.36 9.11
CA ASP A 105 -5.37 19.49 9.34
C ASP A 105 -5.94 20.80 8.75
N GLU A 106 -5.24 21.90 8.90
CA GLU A 106 -5.66 23.20 8.36
C GLU A 106 -5.74 23.21 6.83
N LYS A 107 -4.96 22.37 6.13
CA LYS A 107 -4.94 22.28 4.67
C LYS A 107 -6.16 21.53 4.13
N THR A 108 -6.67 20.57 4.89
CA THR A 108 -7.71 19.63 4.46
C THR A 108 -9.09 19.99 4.98
N ASN A 109 -9.17 20.78 6.06
CA ASN A 109 -10.42 21.11 6.75
C ASN A 109 -11.50 21.73 5.87
N ASP A 110 -11.12 22.64 4.98
CA ASP A 110 -12.11 23.30 4.10
C ASP A 110 -12.64 22.30 3.05
N VAL A 111 -11.80 21.42 2.54
CA VAL A 111 -12.24 20.34 1.65
C VAL A 111 -13.13 19.36 2.39
N ALA A 112 -12.76 18.94 3.61
CA ALA A 112 -13.53 18.03 4.44
C ALA A 112 -14.97 18.52 4.66
N LYS A 113 -15.15 19.82 4.94
CA LYS A 113 -16.47 20.44 5.14
C LYS A 113 -17.37 20.42 3.90
N THR A 114 -16.79 20.24 2.72
CA THR A 114 -17.56 20.13 1.46
C THR A 114 -17.98 18.69 1.13
N LEU A 115 -17.45 17.69 1.84
CA LEU A 115 -17.79 16.29 1.65
C LEU A 115 -19.11 15.96 2.34
N ASP A 116 -19.87 14.99 1.81
CA ASP A 116 -21.09 14.48 2.45
C ASP A 116 -20.75 13.51 3.60
N PHE A 117 -19.98 14.00 4.58
CA PHE A 117 -19.63 13.24 5.78
C PHE A 117 -20.66 13.47 6.89
N LYS A 118 -21.18 12.41 7.48
CA LYS A 118 -22.22 12.47 8.50
C LYS A 118 -21.71 12.57 9.93
N GLY A 119 -20.41 12.26 10.14
CA GLY A 119 -19.78 12.33 11.44
C GLY A 119 -19.27 13.73 11.80
N LYS A 120 -18.57 13.83 12.91
CA LYS A 120 -17.94 15.07 13.40
C LYS A 120 -16.61 15.29 12.69
N ILE A 121 -16.34 16.50 12.20
CA ILE A 121 -15.05 16.92 11.65
C ILE A 121 -14.32 17.72 12.72
N VAL A 122 -13.06 17.36 12.99
CA VAL A 122 -12.24 18.00 14.02
C VAL A 122 -10.86 18.34 13.49
N LEU A 123 -10.27 19.43 13.97
CA LEU A 123 -8.89 19.78 13.65
C LEU A 123 -7.91 19.03 14.55
N TYR A 124 -6.88 18.46 13.95
CA TYR A 124 -5.80 17.76 14.63
C TYR A 124 -5.20 18.58 15.78
N LYS A 125 -4.87 19.86 15.54
CA LYS A 125 -4.28 20.73 16.56
C LYS A 125 -5.19 20.97 17.77
N ASP A 126 -6.51 21.01 17.54
CA ASP A 126 -7.47 21.26 18.60
C ASP A 126 -7.54 20.04 19.54
N ILE A 127 -7.58 18.83 18.97
CA ILE A 127 -7.63 17.58 19.75
C ILE A 127 -6.30 17.25 20.41
N CYS A 128 -5.17 17.67 19.86
CA CYS A 128 -3.85 17.54 20.50
C CYS A 128 -3.69 18.44 21.75
N SER A 129 -4.57 19.41 21.97
CA SER A 129 -4.61 20.22 23.18
C SER A 129 -5.39 19.58 24.33
N THR A 130 -5.99 18.40 24.11
CA THR A 130 -6.72 17.66 25.15
C THR A 130 -5.78 17.24 26.26
N VAL A 131 -6.19 17.54 27.52
CA VAL A 131 -5.42 17.12 28.70
C VAL A 131 -5.49 15.59 28.82
N THR A 132 -4.35 14.95 28.86
CA THR A 132 -4.27 13.49 28.89
C THR A 132 -4.89 12.89 30.16
N ASP A 133 -5.82 11.98 30.01
CA ASP A 133 -6.34 11.07 31.04
C ASP A 133 -5.69 9.68 30.93
N GLN A 134 -4.58 9.51 31.64
CA GLN A 134 -3.82 8.27 31.61
C GLN A 134 -4.60 7.07 32.19
N GLU A 135 -5.50 7.30 33.13
CA GLU A 135 -6.32 6.24 33.74
C GLU A 135 -7.35 5.71 32.73
N ALA A 136 -8.04 6.62 32.03
CA ALA A 136 -8.97 6.25 30.97
C ALA A 136 -8.26 5.48 29.83
N LEU A 137 -7.11 5.96 29.39
CA LEU A 137 -6.30 5.32 28.37
C LEU A 137 -5.80 3.92 28.78
N ASN A 138 -5.44 3.74 30.05
CA ASN A 138 -5.03 2.42 30.57
C ASN A 138 -6.20 1.45 30.64
N LYS A 139 -7.41 1.93 30.96
CA LYS A 139 -8.63 1.12 30.91
C LYS A 139 -8.94 0.64 29.49
N ILE A 140 -8.75 1.49 28.48
CA ILE A 140 -8.91 1.12 27.07
C ILE A 140 -7.85 0.08 26.68
N ALA A 141 -6.58 0.33 26.96
CA ALA A 141 -5.49 -0.60 26.65
C ALA A 141 -5.69 -1.99 27.30
N GLY A 142 -6.25 -2.02 28.53
CA GLY A 142 -6.53 -3.27 29.24
C GLY A 142 -7.67 -4.10 28.64
N LYS A 143 -8.48 -3.53 27.75
CA LYS A 143 -9.54 -4.25 27.02
C LYS A 143 -9.08 -4.77 25.65
N ALA A 144 -8.00 -4.20 25.11
CA ALA A 144 -7.54 -4.52 23.77
C ALA A 144 -7.07 -5.98 23.68
N ILE A 145 -7.44 -6.62 22.59
CA ILE A 145 -6.96 -7.94 22.22
C ILE A 145 -6.24 -7.86 20.86
N ASP A 146 -5.39 -8.81 20.57
CA ASP A 146 -4.55 -8.77 19.38
C ASP A 146 -5.31 -8.94 18.04
N THR A 147 -6.57 -9.35 18.10
CA THR A 147 -7.48 -9.40 16.95
C THR A 147 -8.28 -8.12 16.73
N ASP A 148 -8.14 -7.12 17.60
CA ASP A 148 -8.78 -5.82 17.37
C ASP A 148 -8.20 -5.14 16.13
N PRO A 149 -9.03 -4.46 15.32
CA PRO A 149 -8.58 -3.74 14.14
C PRO A 149 -7.60 -2.62 14.48
N VAL A 150 -6.65 -2.39 13.58
CA VAL A 150 -5.68 -1.28 13.64
C VAL A 150 -5.96 -0.24 12.58
N TYR A 151 -6.25 -0.69 11.36
CA TYR A 151 -6.54 0.19 10.23
C TYR A 151 -7.49 -0.43 9.20
N ILE A 152 -8.08 0.45 8.38
CA ILE A 152 -8.68 0.10 7.10
C ILE A 152 -7.93 0.85 6.00
N VAL A 153 -7.35 0.12 5.06
CA VAL A 153 -6.73 0.68 3.85
C VAL A 153 -7.58 0.34 2.64
N PHE A 154 -7.98 1.36 1.87
CA PHE A 154 -8.82 1.18 0.69
C PHE A 154 -7.98 0.88 -0.55
N THR A 155 -8.35 -0.22 -1.22
CA THR A 155 -7.76 -0.64 -2.50
C THR A 155 -8.79 -0.52 -3.62
N SER A 156 -8.33 -0.60 -4.88
CA SER A 156 -9.23 -0.63 -6.05
C SER A 156 -10.15 -1.86 -6.01
N GLY A 157 -11.40 -1.67 -6.40
CA GLY A 157 -12.40 -2.72 -6.51
C GLY A 157 -12.80 -2.99 -7.95
N SER A 158 -13.05 -4.24 -8.31
CA SER A 158 -13.45 -4.65 -9.67
C SER A 158 -14.77 -4.04 -10.15
N THR A 159 -15.61 -3.59 -9.22
CA THR A 159 -16.90 -2.93 -9.49
C THR A 159 -16.80 -1.41 -9.61
N GLY A 160 -15.61 -0.83 -9.48
CA GLY A 160 -15.41 0.62 -9.43
C GLY A 160 -15.60 1.25 -8.05
N ILE A 161 -16.02 0.46 -7.05
CA ILE A 161 -16.14 0.90 -5.65
C ILE A 161 -14.89 0.41 -4.90
N PRO A 162 -14.17 1.31 -4.19
CA PRO A 162 -13.02 0.91 -3.38
C PRO A 162 -13.42 -0.07 -2.28
N LYS A 163 -12.56 -1.05 -2.00
CA LYS A 163 -12.74 -2.02 -0.92
C LYS A 163 -11.79 -1.76 0.23
N GLY A 164 -12.29 -1.70 1.45
CA GLY A 164 -11.51 -1.45 2.67
C GLY A 164 -10.96 -2.74 3.26
N VAL A 165 -9.64 -2.93 3.26
CA VAL A 165 -8.98 -4.08 3.87
C VAL A 165 -8.71 -3.79 5.34
N VAL A 166 -9.18 -4.66 6.24
CA VAL A 166 -9.10 -4.50 7.70
C VAL A 166 -7.96 -5.33 8.27
N ALA A 167 -6.92 -4.70 8.78
CA ALA A 167 -5.83 -5.39 9.49
C ALA A 167 -5.97 -5.27 11.01
N CYS A 168 -5.53 -6.28 11.74
CA CYS A 168 -5.54 -6.31 13.20
C CYS A 168 -4.14 -6.21 13.81
N HIS A 169 -4.07 -6.01 15.13
CA HIS A 169 -2.78 -5.95 15.84
C HIS A 169 -1.93 -7.18 15.58
N ARG A 170 -2.50 -8.38 15.65
CA ARG A 170 -1.79 -9.65 15.44
C ARG A 170 -1.10 -9.70 14.07
N SER A 171 -1.83 -9.39 13.00
CA SER A 171 -1.29 -9.46 11.65
C SER A 171 -0.21 -8.40 11.42
N VAL A 172 -0.39 -7.19 11.95
CA VAL A 172 0.61 -6.12 11.84
C VAL A 172 1.86 -6.44 12.66
N ILE A 173 1.72 -6.94 13.90
CA ILE A 173 2.85 -7.33 14.75
C ILE A 173 3.66 -8.44 14.07
N ASP A 174 2.99 -9.52 13.62
CA ASP A 174 3.67 -10.63 12.94
C ASP A 174 4.43 -10.13 11.70
N TYR A 175 3.77 -9.35 10.86
CA TYR A 175 4.40 -8.74 9.68
C TYR A 175 5.66 -7.94 10.02
N ILE A 176 5.59 -7.06 11.02
CA ILE A 176 6.72 -6.20 11.39
C ILE A 176 7.85 -6.98 12.03
N GLU A 177 7.53 -8.01 12.85
CA GLU A 177 8.56 -8.90 13.41
C GLU A 177 9.33 -9.61 12.30
N GLN A 178 8.64 -10.21 11.34
CA GLN A 178 9.25 -10.98 10.26
C GLN A 178 10.02 -10.08 9.27
N LEU A 179 9.41 -8.96 8.86
CA LEU A 179 10.05 -8.00 7.97
C LEU A 179 11.36 -7.47 8.59
N SER A 180 11.31 -7.09 9.86
CA SER A 180 12.45 -6.52 10.56
C SER A 180 13.60 -7.50 10.74
N GLU A 181 13.30 -8.78 10.97
CA GLU A 181 14.31 -9.83 11.05
C GLU A 181 14.99 -10.03 9.69
N VAL A 182 14.20 -10.11 8.60
CA VAL A 182 14.73 -10.31 7.23
C VAL A 182 15.58 -9.14 6.77
N LEU A 183 15.15 -7.90 7.04
CA LEU A 183 15.80 -6.68 6.57
C LEU A 183 16.82 -6.09 7.58
N GLU A 184 16.97 -6.75 8.73
CA GLU A 184 17.98 -6.43 9.76
C GLU A 184 17.87 -5.00 10.29
N PHE A 185 16.63 -4.51 10.50
CA PHE A 185 16.40 -3.17 11.02
C PHE A 185 16.87 -3.02 12.48
N ASN A 186 17.33 -1.83 12.83
CA ASN A 186 17.83 -1.52 14.16
C ASN A 186 17.68 -0.02 14.50
N GLN A 187 18.13 0.40 15.67
CA GLN A 187 18.05 1.78 16.13
C GLN A 187 18.80 2.79 15.23
N GLY A 188 19.82 2.35 14.50
CA GLY A 188 20.58 3.17 13.54
C GLY A 188 19.91 3.27 12.17
N THR A 189 18.78 2.62 11.95
CA THR A 189 18.07 2.69 10.68
C THR A 189 17.46 4.07 10.48
N VAL A 190 17.72 4.66 9.32
CA VAL A 190 17.12 5.92 8.87
C VAL A 190 16.37 5.63 7.58
N PHE A 191 15.05 5.59 7.67
CA PHE A 191 14.18 5.28 6.55
C PHE A 191 13.89 6.50 5.68
N GLY A 192 13.80 6.28 4.36
CA GLY A 192 13.21 7.22 3.42
C GLY A 192 11.88 6.70 2.91
N ASN A 193 10.76 7.20 3.47
CA ASN A 193 9.44 6.75 3.06
C ASN A 193 9.00 7.40 1.74
N GLN A 194 8.79 6.58 0.72
CA GLN A 194 8.26 6.99 -0.59
C GLN A 194 6.74 6.97 -0.63
N SER A 195 6.15 5.90 -0.14
CA SER A 195 4.73 5.61 -0.31
C SER A 195 3.83 6.66 0.35
N PRO A 196 2.71 7.01 -0.26
CA PRO A 196 1.65 7.74 0.43
C PRO A 196 1.19 7.00 1.69
N LEU A 197 0.76 7.75 2.71
CA LEU A 197 0.38 7.17 4.01
C LEU A 197 -0.99 6.46 4.00
N TYR A 198 -1.74 6.55 2.91
CA TYR A 198 -3.02 5.84 2.73
C TYR A 198 -2.87 4.45 2.06
N PHE A 199 -1.63 4.01 1.78
CA PHE A 199 -1.33 2.65 1.34
C PHE A 199 -0.62 1.86 2.44
N ASP A 200 -0.83 0.54 2.46
CA ASP A 200 -0.13 -0.40 3.34
C ASP A 200 1.39 -0.44 3.12
N ALA A 201 1.85 0.04 1.97
CA ALA A 201 3.27 0.12 1.66
C ALA A 201 4.07 0.99 2.65
N CYS A 202 3.45 1.99 3.31
CA CYS A 202 4.11 2.83 4.31
C CYS A 202 4.39 2.10 5.64
N LEU A 203 3.75 0.97 5.88
CA LEU A 203 3.94 0.20 7.13
C LEU A 203 5.38 -0.27 7.32
N LYS A 204 6.11 -0.47 6.20
CA LYS A 204 7.51 -0.94 6.18
C LYS A 204 8.49 0.00 6.86
N GLU A 205 8.13 1.27 6.99
CA GLU A 205 8.96 2.28 7.62
C GLU A 205 8.37 2.77 8.95
N ILE A 206 7.05 3.02 9.00
CA ILE A 206 6.37 3.64 10.14
C ILE A 206 6.45 2.76 11.39
N TYR A 207 6.07 1.49 11.28
CA TYR A 207 6.04 0.59 12.43
C TYR A 207 7.44 0.15 12.90
N PRO A 208 8.41 -0.16 12.01
CA PRO A 208 9.79 -0.41 12.44
C PRO A 208 10.43 0.81 13.11
N THR A 209 10.05 2.04 12.72
CA THR A 209 10.49 3.25 13.44
C THR A 209 10.08 3.19 14.90
N LEU A 210 8.83 2.85 15.19
CA LEU A 210 8.35 2.68 16.57
C LEU A 210 9.03 1.51 17.28
N LYS A 211 9.26 0.39 16.58
CA LYS A 211 9.84 -0.82 17.18
C LYS A 211 11.28 -0.64 17.64
N PHE A 212 12.08 0.02 16.83
CA PHE A 212 13.54 0.11 17.06
C PHE A 212 14.01 1.47 17.61
N GLY A 213 13.12 2.43 17.76
CA GLY A 213 13.56 3.80 17.98
C GLY A 213 14.37 4.34 16.80
N ALA A 214 14.00 3.95 15.58
CA ALA A 214 14.59 4.40 14.33
C ALA A 214 14.09 5.79 13.93
N THR A 215 14.45 6.28 12.74
CA THR A 215 13.93 7.56 12.22
C THR A 215 13.37 7.34 10.82
N THR A 216 12.19 7.90 10.52
CA THR A 216 11.62 7.91 9.18
C THR A 216 11.48 9.32 8.64
N TYR A 217 12.08 9.56 7.47
CA TYR A 217 11.84 10.75 6.67
C TYR A 217 10.73 10.49 5.66
N LEU A 218 9.62 11.22 5.78
CA LEU A 218 8.50 11.23 4.84
C LEU A 218 8.90 12.09 3.63
N ILE A 219 9.41 11.47 2.59
CA ILE A 219 9.94 12.19 1.42
C ILE A 219 8.78 12.91 0.70
N PRO A 220 8.92 14.23 0.41
CA PRO A 220 7.95 14.99 -0.36
C PRO A 220 7.72 14.40 -1.75
N ALA A 221 6.46 14.25 -2.16
CA ALA A 221 6.09 13.58 -3.41
C ALA A 221 6.67 14.25 -4.66
N GLU A 222 6.83 15.56 -4.65
CA GLU A 222 7.40 16.35 -5.74
C GLU A 222 8.88 16.04 -6.04
N LEU A 223 9.64 15.53 -5.06
CA LEU A 223 11.04 15.16 -5.25
C LEU A 223 11.17 13.94 -6.18
N PHE A 224 10.18 13.07 -6.24
CA PHE A 224 10.21 11.91 -7.14
C PHE A 224 10.19 12.31 -8.63
N MET A 225 9.75 13.52 -8.95
CA MET A 225 9.85 14.10 -10.31
C MET A 225 11.18 14.82 -10.56
N GLN A 226 12.08 14.90 -9.55
CA GLN A 226 13.36 15.60 -9.59
C GLN A 226 14.47 14.68 -9.05
N PRO A 227 14.91 13.65 -9.83
CA PRO A 227 15.75 12.56 -9.31
C PRO A 227 17.08 13.01 -8.66
N VAL A 228 17.69 14.08 -9.16
CA VAL A 228 18.93 14.64 -8.55
C VAL A 228 18.62 15.19 -7.16
N LYS A 229 17.56 16.01 -7.01
CA LYS A 229 17.17 16.57 -5.71
C LYS A 229 16.70 15.49 -4.74
N LEU A 230 16.06 14.43 -5.26
CA LEU A 230 15.71 13.29 -4.43
C LEU A 230 16.96 12.64 -3.83
N VAL A 231 18.02 12.43 -4.61
CA VAL A 231 19.28 11.87 -4.10
C VAL A 231 20.00 12.86 -3.18
N GLU A 232 19.92 14.17 -3.44
CA GLU A 232 20.41 15.20 -2.51
C GLU A 232 19.70 15.08 -1.15
N PHE A 233 18.38 14.96 -1.13
CA PHE A 233 17.59 14.74 0.08
C PHE A 233 18.01 13.46 0.83
N LEU A 234 18.19 12.34 0.10
CA LEU A 234 18.68 11.09 0.71
C LEU A 234 20.05 11.28 1.39
N ASN A 235 20.94 12.06 0.77
CA ASN A 235 22.27 12.33 1.29
C ASN A 235 22.27 13.33 2.46
N GLU A 236 21.45 14.40 2.37
CA GLU A 236 21.31 15.41 3.42
C GLU A 236 20.87 14.78 4.74
N PHE A 237 19.85 13.94 4.69
CA PHE A 237 19.30 13.29 5.87
C PHE A 237 19.92 11.92 6.18
N GLN A 238 21.01 11.56 5.51
CA GLN A 238 21.77 10.32 5.70
C GLN A 238 20.88 9.07 5.69
N ILE A 239 19.87 9.05 4.80
CA ILE A 239 18.95 7.94 4.66
C ILE A 239 19.74 6.70 4.23
N ASN A 240 19.64 5.64 5.05
CA ASN A 240 20.40 4.41 4.83
C ASN A 240 19.52 3.21 4.39
N THR A 241 18.20 3.37 4.46
CA THR A 241 17.25 2.30 4.15
C THR A 241 16.06 2.85 3.38
N ILE A 242 15.70 2.18 2.28
CA ILE A 242 14.49 2.46 1.51
C ILE A 242 13.70 1.18 1.28
N CYS A 243 12.36 1.30 1.27
CA CYS A 243 11.41 0.21 0.98
C CYS A 243 10.41 0.68 -0.08
N TRP A 244 10.88 0.86 -1.31
CA TRP A 244 10.15 1.57 -2.36
C TRP A 244 9.50 0.66 -3.39
N VAL A 245 8.55 1.22 -4.14
CA VAL A 245 8.05 0.60 -5.36
C VAL A 245 9.10 0.67 -6.46
N VAL A 246 9.11 -0.33 -7.34
CA VAL A 246 10.09 -0.41 -8.43
C VAL A 246 10.05 0.80 -9.36
N SER A 247 8.87 1.33 -9.66
CA SER A 247 8.73 2.50 -10.53
C SER A 247 9.44 3.75 -10.00
N ALA A 248 9.46 3.98 -8.68
CA ALA A 248 10.20 5.09 -8.07
C ALA A 248 11.72 4.91 -8.23
N MET A 249 12.21 3.68 -8.09
CA MET A 249 13.62 3.34 -8.30
C MET A 249 14.02 3.48 -9.78
N THR A 250 13.17 2.96 -10.67
CA THR A 250 13.40 3.02 -12.12
C THR A 250 13.48 4.47 -12.61
N MET A 251 12.71 5.38 -12.03
CA MET A 251 12.79 6.80 -12.38
C MET A 251 14.19 7.37 -12.15
N ILE A 252 14.83 7.07 -11.02
CA ILE A 252 16.19 7.52 -10.71
C ILE A 252 17.20 6.96 -11.74
N SER A 253 17.16 5.65 -11.99
CA SER A 253 18.12 5.00 -12.87
C SER A 253 17.90 5.31 -14.36
N ALA A 254 16.65 5.46 -14.82
CA ALA A 254 16.33 5.77 -16.21
C ALA A 254 16.80 7.18 -16.63
N PHE A 255 16.79 8.15 -15.71
CA PHE A 255 17.33 9.48 -15.94
C PHE A 255 18.87 9.56 -15.81
N ASN A 256 19.56 8.40 -15.62
CA ASN A 256 21.01 8.31 -15.42
C ASN A 256 21.52 9.20 -14.28
N THR A 257 20.72 9.39 -13.24
CA THR A 257 21.01 10.25 -12.09
C THR A 257 22.34 9.91 -11.42
N PHE A 258 22.70 8.63 -11.41
CA PHE A 258 23.95 8.14 -10.81
C PHE A 258 25.23 8.67 -11.49
N ASN A 259 25.14 9.20 -12.72
CA ASN A 259 26.26 9.89 -13.36
C ASN A 259 26.51 11.28 -12.75
N THR A 260 25.53 11.84 -12.04
CA THR A 260 25.61 13.17 -11.42
C THR A 260 25.81 13.06 -9.91
N ILE A 261 25.03 12.19 -9.25
CA ILE A 261 25.03 12.05 -7.79
C ILE A 261 24.64 10.64 -7.38
N ILE A 262 25.30 10.12 -6.33
CA ILE A 262 25.05 8.79 -5.76
C ILE A 262 24.47 8.94 -4.34
N PRO A 263 23.51 8.13 -3.92
CA PRO A 263 23.00 8.12 -2.55
C PRO A 263 24.01 7.43 -1.62
N LYS A 264 24.92 8.20 -1.05
CA LYS A 264 26.14 7.74 -0.33
C LYS A 264 25.89 6.90 0.92
N TYR A 265 24.72 7.09 1.54
CA TYR A 265 24.41 6.45 2.81
C TYR A 265 23.53 5.22 2.68
N LEU A 266 22.91 4.97 1.52
CA LEU A 266 22.08 3.79 1.32
C LEU A 266 22.88 2.49 1.49
N ARG A 267 22.33 1.59 2.32
CA ARG A 267 22.87 0.27 2.63
C ARG A 267 21.86 -0.86 2.47
N SER A 268 20.57 -0.54 2.63
CA SER A 268 19.47 -1.50 2.49
C SER A 268 18.45 -0.95 1.50
N ILE A 269 18.29 -1.65 0.39
CA ILE A 269 17.43 -1.26 -0.73
C ILE A 269 16.40 -2.37 -0.93
N ASN A 270 15.18 -2.11 -0.46
CA ASN A 270 14.10 -3.06 -0.48
C ASN A 270 13.04 -2.56 -1.47
N PHE A 271 12.60 -3.42 -2.35
CA PHE A 271 11.67 -3.05 -3.40
C PHE A 271 10.60 -4.13 -3.60
N GLY A 272 9.52 -3.77 -4.22
CA GLY A 272 8.44 -4.72 -4.48
C GLY A 272 7.29 -4.11 -5.27
N SER A 273 6.17 -4.81 -5.28
CA SER A 273 4.92 -4.46 -5.95
C SER A 273 4.96 -4.55 -7.47
N GLU A 274 6.10 -4.54 -8.12
CA GLU A 274 6.27 -4.57 -9.58
C GLU A 274 7.48 -5.42 -9.97
N VAL A 275 7.53 -5.86 -11.22
CA VAL A 275 8.72 -6.53 -11.77
C VAL A 275 9.80 -5.48 -12.06
N PHE A 276 10.99 -5.65 -11.51
CA PHE A 276 12.10 -4.73 -11.74
C PHE A 276 12.75 -5.01 -13.09
N PRO A 277 12.78 -4.04 -14.04
CA PRO A 277 13.51 -4.22 -15.30
C PRO A 277 14.99 -4.42 -15.01
N LEU A 278 15.57 -5.54 -15.42
CA LEU A 278 16.95 -5.91 -15.06
C LEU A 278 17.97 -4.85 -15.46
N LYS A 279 17.84 -4.24 -16.64
CA LYS A 279 18.70 -3.14 -17.07
C LYS A 279 18.76 -1.99 -16.05
N GLU A 280 17.61 -1.64 -15.45
CA GLU A 280 17.54 -0.56 -14.46
C GLU A 280 18.03 -1.04 -13.08
N PHE A 281 17.76 -2.29 -12.73
CA PHE A 281 18.26 -2.91 -11.52
C PHE A 281 19.81 -2.96 -11.50
N HIS A 282 20.46 -3.36 -12.60
CA HIS A 282 21.92 -3.39 -12.70
C HIS A 282 22.57 -2.00 -12.55
N LYS A 283 21.90 -0.92 -12.96
CA LYS A 283 22.41 0.44 -12.69
C LYS A 283 22.45 0.73 -11.19
N TRP A 284 21.47 0.28 -10.43
CA TRP A 284 21.46 0.40 -8.98
C TRP A 284 22.58 -0.41 -8.32
N GLN A 285 22.78 -1.67 -8.76
CA GLN A 285 23.87 -2.51 -8.24
C GLN A 285 25.25 -1.92 -8.57
N ALA A 286 25.42 -1.39 -9.78
CA ALA A 286 26.68 -0.76 -10.17
C ALA A 286 26.97 0.53 -9.38
N ALA A 287 25.92 1.32 -9.08
CA ALA A 287 26.05 2.55 -8.30
C ALA A 287 26.31 2.29 -6.80
N LEU A 288 25.78 1.18 -6.26
CA LEU A 288 25.82 0.83 -4.85
C LEU A 288 26.20 -0.64 -4.65
N PRO A 289 27.46 -1.01 -4.96
CA PRO A 289 27.90 -2.42 -4.95
C PRO A 289 27.87 -3.07 -3.55
N ASP A 290 27.97 -2.27 -2.48
CA ASP A 290 27.99 -2.75 -1.10
C ASP A 290 26.60 -2.76 -0.45
N ALA A 291 25.54 -2.31 -1.17
CA ALA A 291 24.20 -2.29 -0.64
C ALA A 291 23.51 -3.66 -0.74
N LYS A 292 22.72 -3.98 0.25
CA LYS A 292 21.84 -5.16 0.24
C LYS A 292 20.58 -4.85 -0.57
N PHE A 293 20.20 -5.77 -1.47
CA PHE A 293 18.99 -5.67 -2.28
C PHE A 293 18.03 -6.79 -1.92
N VAL A 294 16.77 -6.44 -1.62
CA VAL A 294 15.74 -7.42 -1.29
C VAL A 294 14.46 -7.13 -2.08
N ASN A 295 14.00 -8.12 -2.84
CA ASN A 295 12.68 -8.09 -3.47
C ASN A 295 11.62 -8.57 -2.47
N LEU A 296 10.52 -7.82 -2.35
CA LEU A 296 9.41 -8.09 -1.45
C LEU A 296 8.13 -8.32 -2.24
N TYR A 297 7.30 -9.27 -1.81
CA TYR A 297 6.01 -9.56 -2.42
C TYR A 297 4.93 -9.77 -1.36
N GLY A 298 3.75 -9.26 -1.64
CA GLY A 298 2.54 -9.51 -0.87
C GLY A 298 1.37 -8.62 -1.31
N PRO A 299 0.13 -9.10 -1.14
CA PRO A 299 -1.07 -8.30 -1.30
C PRO A 299 -1.44 -7.60 0.02
N THR A 300 -2.21 -6.54 -0.06
CA THR A 300 -2.73 -5.78 1.11
C THR A 300 -3.52 -6.69 2.07
N GLU A 301 -4.21 -7.69 1.53
CA GLU A 301 -4.98 -8.67 2.29
C GLU A 301 -4.11 -9.62 3.16
N CYS A 302 -2.79 -9.55 2.99
CA CYS A 302 -1.79 -10.22 3.84
C CYS A 302 -0.95 -9.21 4.63
N THR A 303 -1.52 -8.06 4.98
CA THR A 303 -0.88 -7.02 5.81
C THR A 303 0.43 -6.48 5.19
N GLY A 304 0.45 -6.32 3.85
CA GLY A 304 1.58 -5.75 3.11
C GLY A 304 2.43 -6.81 2.38
N MET A 305 3.53 -7.27 2.97
CA MET A 305 4.42 -8.24 2.31
C MET A 305 4.38 -9.59 3.04
N CYS A 306 4.45 -10.69 2.28
CA CYS A 306 4.45 -12.04 2.84
C CYS A 306 5.60 -12.93 2.31
N CYS A 307 6.35 -12.46 1.31
CA CYS A 307 7.53 -13.15 0.77
C CYS A 307 8.67 -12.18 0.54
N TYR A 308 9.89 -12.72 0.48
CA TYR A 308 11.11 -11.97 0.23
C TYR A 308 12.13 -12.81 -0.57
N HIS A 309 12.96 -12.11 -1.34
CA HIS A 309 14.15 -12.67 -1.99
C HIS A 309 15.34 -11.75 -1.76
N LYS A 310 16.35 -12.22 -1.00
CA LYS A 310 17.64 -11.54 -0.85
C LYS A 310 18.46 -11.79 -2.10
N ILE A 311 19.00 -10.73 -2.69
CA ILE A 311 19.77 -10.83 -3.93
C ILE A 311 21.24 -10.89 -3.57
N ASP A 312 21.73 -12.09 -3.28
CA ASP A 312 23.10 -12.37 -2.87
C ASP A 312 24.01 -12.80 -4.04
N GLU A 313 23.42 -13.13 -5.19
CA GLU A 313 24.13 -13.57 -6.40
C GLU A 313 23.88 -12.60 -7.57
N ALA A 314 24.81 -12.57 -8.52
CA ALA A 314 24.61 -11.80 -9.74
C ALA A 314 23.44 -12.39 -10.55
N ILE A 315 22.50 -11.53 -10.92
CA ILE A 315 21.37 -11.91 -11.77
C ILE A 315 21.80 -11.73 -13.23
N ASN A 316 21.66 -12.80 -14.02
CA ASN A 316 21.93 -12.74 -15.46
C ASN A 316 20.87 -11.89 -16.19
N ASP A 317 21.24 -11.22 -17.28
CA ASP A 317 20.40 -10.31 -18.07
C ASP A 317 19.09 -10.94 -18.61
N THR A 318 19.00 -12.27 -18.63
CA THR A 318 17.82 -13.04 -19.07
C THR A 318 17.01 -13.61 -17.91
N GLY A 319 17.43 -13.37 -16.68
CA GLY A 319 16.78 -13.88 -15.49
C GLY A 319 15.52 -13.09 -15.08
N VAL A 320 14.74 -13.67 -14.18
CA VAL A 320 13.65 -13.00 -13.48
C VAL A 320 14.00 -12.97 -12.00
N ILE A 321 13.86 -11.81 -11.34
CA ILE A 321 14.03 -11.72 -9.90
C ILE A 321 12.85 -12.43 -9.22
N PRO A 322 13.08 -13.54 -8.50
CA PRO A 322 12.00 -14.24 -7.80
C PRO A 322 11.32 -13.33 -6.77
N VAL A 323 10.07 -13.63 -6.44
CA VAL A 323 9.43 -13.08 -5.24
C VAL A 323 9.90 -13.83 -3.98
N GLY A 324 10.56 -14.96 -4.16
CA GLY A 324 11.39 -15.64 -3.19
C GLY A 324 10.65 -16.60 -2.27
N ARG A 325 10.88 -16.47 -0.98
CA ARG A 325 10.39 -17.40 0.06
C ARG A 325 9.43 -16.69 1.01
N PRO A 326 8.45 -17.41 1.59
CA PRO A 326 7.57 -16.82 2.59
C PRO A 326 8.32 -16.37 3.85
N PHE A 327 7.78 -15.37 4.53
CA PHE A 327 8.18 -15.05 5.90
C PHE A 327 7.86 -16.20 6.85
N LYS A 328 8.46 -16.22 8.04
CA LYS A 328 8.05 -17.12 9.11
C LYS A 328 6.56 -16.89 9.44
N ASN A 329 5.87 -17.90 9.96
CA ASN A 329 4.43 -17.90 10.22
C ASN A 329 3.54 -17.69 8.98
N THR A 330 4.13 -17.78 7.79
CA THR A 330 3.42 -17.70 6.51
C THR A 330 3.75 -18.91 5.66
N GLU A 331 2.76 -19.51 5.05
CA GLU A 331 2.95 -20.53 4.00
C GLU A 331 2.33 -20.05 2.70
N ILE A 332 3.06 -20.28 1.63
CA ILE A 332 2.54 -20.11 0.28
C ILE A 332 2.16 -21.48 -0.27
N ILE A 333 0.94 -21.57 -0.74
CA ILE A 333 0.39 -22.73 -1.41
C ILE A 333 0.10 -22.33 -2.85
N ILE A 334 0.59 -23.10 -3.82
CA ILE A 334 0.25 -22.86 -5.24
C ILE A 334 -0.73 -23.95 -5.67
N LEU A 335 -1.92 -23.53 -6.13
CA LEU A 335 -3.02 -24.43 -6.47
C LEU A 335 -3.34 -24.38 -7.96
N ASN A 336 -3.55 -25.56 -8.57
CA ASN A 336 -4.09 -25.69 -9.92
C ASN A 336 -5.62 -25.43 -9.94
N GLU A 337 -6.24 -25.51 -11.12
CA GLU A 337 -7.69 -25.32 -11.30
C GLU A 337 -8.55 -26.37 -10.57
N LEU A 338 -7.98 -27.54 -10.27
CA LEU A 338 -8.63 -28.60 -9.51
C LEU A 338 -8.47 -28.45 -7.99
N ASN A 339 -7.86 -27.35 -7.52
CA ASN A 339 -7.52 -27.09 -6.11
C ASN A 339 -6.52 -28.10 -5.53
N GLU A 340 -5.64 -28.63 -6.35
CA GLU A 340 -4.54 -29.49 -5.95
C GLU A 340 -3.23 -28.70 -5.93
N ARG A 341 -2.30 -29.10 -5.05
CA ARG A 341 -0.96 -28.51 -4.99
C ARG A 341 -0.20 -28.80 -6.29
N VAL A 342 0.32 -27.77 -6.95
CA VAL A 342 1.13 -27.93 -8.17
C VAL A 342 2.48 -28.59 -7.87
N LYS A 343 3.08 -29.19 -8.89
CA LYS A 343 4.45 -29.69 -8.87
C LYS A 343 5.45 -28.55 -9.09
N GLU A 344 6.73 -28.86 -8.87
CA GLU A 344 7.82 -27.94 -9.18
C GLU A 344 7.78 -27.53 -10.65
N ASN A 345 7.98 -26.23 -10.92
CA ASN A 345 7.89 -25.60 -12.24
C ASN A 345 6.49 -25.66 -12.91
N GLU A 346 5.47 -26.12 -12.22
CA GLU A 346 4.07 -26.05 -12.68
C GLU A 346 3.41 -24.78 -12.12
N SER A 347 2.73 -24.04 -13.01
CA SER A 347 2.08 -22.78 -12.63
C SER A 347 0.70 -23.01 -12.03
N GLY A 348 0.37 -22.22 -11.01
CA GLY A 348 -0.94 -22.22 -10.38
C GLY A 348 -1.20 -20.90 -9.65
N GLU A 349 -2.36 -20.78 -9.02
CA GLU A 349 -2.73 -19.61 -8.23
C GLU A 349 -1.97 -19.60 -6.90
N ILE A 350 -1.29 -18.50 -6.62
CA ILE A 350 -0.61 -18.26 -5.34
C ILE A 350 -1.68 -18.03 -4.27
N CYS A 351 -1.67 -18.85 -3.23
CA CYS A 351 -2.54 -18.73 -2.07
C CYS A 351 -1.68 -18.55 -0.82
N VAL A 352 -2.15 -17.74 0.11
CA VAL A 352 -1.42 -17.42 1.35
C VAL A 352 -2.20 -17.92 2.55
N ARG A 353 -1.53 -18.59 3.48
CA ARG A 353 -2.04 -18.83 4.82
C ARG A 353 -1.03 -18.39 5.87
N GLY A 354 -1.52 -17.98 7.02
CA GLY A 354 -0.65 -17.59 8.15
C GLY A 354 -1.22 -16.44 8.95
N THR A 355 -0.42 -15.99 9.90
CA THR A 355 -0.79 -14.94 10.86
C THR A 355 -0.91 -13.56 10.22
N SER A 356 -0.27 -13.37 9.05
CA SER A 356 -0.33 -12.12 8.29
C SER A 356 -1.66 -11.86 7.58
N LEU A 357 -2.57 -12.84 7.52
CA LEU A 357 -3.89 -12.63 6.92
C LEU A 357 -4.67 -11.56 7.69
N THR A 358 -5.29 -10.65 6.94
CA THR A 358 -6.15 -9.61 7.48
C THR A 358 -7.53 -10.16 7.88
N LEU A 359 -8.36 -9.35 8.51
CA LEU A 359 -9.74 -9.74 8.90
C LEU A 359 -10.70 -9.81 7.71
N GLY A 360 -10.24 -9.44 6.51
CA GLY A 360 -11.07 -9.37 5.31
C GLY A 360 -11.44 -7.94 4.92
N TYR A 361 -12.58 -7.79 4.25
CA TYR A 361 -13.05 -6.50 3.75
C TYR A 361 -14.14 -5.90 4.63
N TYR A 362 -14.01 -4.64 4.96
CA TYR A 362 -14.95 -3.89 5.79
C TYR A 362 -16.32 -3.81 5.12
N ASN A 363 -17.36 -4.19 5.85
CA ASN A 363 -18.77 -4.24 5.38
C ASN A 363 -19.01 -5.07 4.09
N ASP A 364 -18.05 -5.94 3.70
CA ASP A 364 -18.21 -6.79 2.52
C ASP A 364 -17.88 -8.26 2.84
N PHE A 365 -18.80 -8.90 3.57
CA PHE A 365 -18.68 -10.32 3.95
C PHE A 365 -18.75 -11.24 2.72
N ALA A 366 -19.50 -10.86 1.70
CA ALA A 366 -19.60 -11.66 0.47
C ALA A 366 -18.24 -11.73 -0.22
N LYS A 367 -17.60 -10.59 -0.42
CA LYS A 367 -16.25 -10.52 -1.03
C LYS A 367 -15.18 -11.14 -0.13
N THR A 368 -15.31 -11.00 1.18
CA THR A 368 -14.42 -11.67 2.15
C THR A 368 -14.47 -13.17 1.97
N ASN A 369 -15.67 -13.77 1.94
CA ASN A 369 -15.87 -15.20 1.78
C ASN A 369 -15.47 -15.73 0.39
N GLU A 370 -15.49 -14.89 -0.63
CA GLU A 370 -15.00 -15.23 -1.98
C GLU A 370 -13.47 -15.41 -2.04
N ASN A 371 -12.72 -14.60 -1.30
CA ASN A 371 -11.27 -14.54 -1.39
C ASN A 371 -10.55 -15.20 -0.20
N PHE A 372 -11.14 -15.14 1.00
CA PHE A 372 -10.66 -15.83 2.19
C PHE A 372 -11.47 -17.12 2.35
N VAL A 373 -10.94 -18.21 1.82
CA VAL A 373 -11.67 -19.47 1.70
C VAL A 373 -11.05 -20.55 2.58
N GLN A 374 -11.85 -21.60 2.84
CA GLN A 374 -11.31 -22.82 3.45
C GLN A 374 -10.17 -23.38 2.60
N ASN A 375 -9.05 -23.71 3.21
CA ASN A 375 -7.95 -24.42 2.54
C ASN A 375 -8.45 -25.75 1.95
N PRO A 376 -8.47 -25.92 0.63
CA PRO A 376 -9.00 -27.14 0.01
C PRO A 376 -8.16 -28.39 0.32
N LEU A 377 -6.91 -28.20 0.74
CA LEU A 377 -6.01 -29.30 1.12
C LEU A 377 -6.25 -29.77 2.56
N ASN A 378 -6.94 -28.97 3.41
CA ASN A 378 -7.25 -29.31 4.79
C ASN A 378 -8.74 -29.62 4.96
N LYS A 379 -9.04 -30.90 5.26
CA LYS A 379 -10.42 -31.39 5.44
C LYS A 379 -10.79 -31.64 6.91
N PHE A 380 -9.90 -31.35 7.85
CA PHE A 380 -10.03 -31.79 9.23
C PHE A 380 -10.49 -30.69 10.19
N TYR A 381 -10.16 -29.42 9.90
CA TYR A 381 -10.53 -28.27 10.73
C TYR A 381 -10.59 -27.01 9.87
N PRO A 382 -11.29 -25.95 10.34
CA PRO A 382 -11.32 -24.67 9.65
C PRO A 382 -9.92 -24.05 9.54
N GLU A 383 -9.48 -23.79 8.31
CA GLU A 383 -8.20 -23.14 8.01
C GLU A 383 -8.37 -22.22 6.82
N LEU A 384 -8.25 -20.93 7.04
CA LEU A 384 -8.39 -19.95 5.97
C LEU A 384 -7.12 -19.81 5.16
N ILE A 385 -7.29 -19.68 3.85
CA ILE A 385 -6.30 -19.20 2.91
C ILE A 385 -6.84 -17.97 2.18
N TYR A 386 -5.97 -17.04 1.81
CA TYR A 386 -6.29 -15.96 0.90
C TYR A 386 -5.88 -16.34 -0.52
N ARG A 387 -6.81 -16.24 -1.47
CA ARG A 387 -6.57 -16.46 -2.91
C ARG A 387 -6.17 -15.14 -3.55
N THR A 388 -4.91 -15.02 -3.96
CA THR A 388 -4.35 -13.73 -4.41
C THR A 388 -4.80 -13.32 -5.80
N GLY A 389 -5.20 -14.28 -6.64
CA GLY A 389 -5.38 -14.09 -8.09
C GLY A 389 -4.06 -13.97 -8.87
N ASP A 390 -2.91 -14.01 -8.18
CA ASP A 390 -1.58 -14.05 -8.81
C ASP A 390 -1.25 -15.48 -9.23
N ILE A 391 -0.66 -15.66 -10.40
CA ILE A 391 -0.19 -16.93 -10.93
C ILE A 391 1.33 -16.99 -10.79
N GLY A 392 1.84 -18.10 -10.28
CA GLY A 392 3.27 -18.33 -10.10
C GLY A 392 3.60 -19.82 -10.02
N TYR A 393 4.87 -20.11 -9.82
CA TYR A 393 5.37 -21.46 -9.64
C TYR A 393 6.56 -21.47 -8.67
N PHE A 394 6.89 -22.65 -8.13
CA PHE A 394 8.15 -22.88 -7.41
C PHE A 394 9.25 -23.27 -8.39
N ASN A 395 10.38 -22.53 -8.38
CA ASN A 395 11.57 -22.88 -9.14
C ASN A 395 12.33 -24.04 -8.46
N ASN A 396 13.41 -24.52 -9.10
CA ASN A 396 14.27 -25.60 -8.59
C ASN A 396 15.06 -25.26 -7.30
N LYS A 397 15.06 -23.99 -6.87
CA LYS A 397 15.59 -23.54 -5.57
C LYS A 397 14.50 -23.46 -4.49
N GLY A 398 13.25 -23.86 -4.79
CA GLY A 398 12.09 -23.75 -3.93
C GLY A 398 11.63 -22.31 -3.70
N GLU A 399 11.95 -21.39 -4.61
CA GLU A 399 11.55 -20.00 -4.56
C GLU A 399 10.36 -19.75 -5.48
N ILE A 400 9.49 -18.85 -5.09
CA ILE A 400 8.30 -18.47 -5.84
C ILE A 400 8.70 -17.50 -6.94
N VAL A 401 8.28 -17.80 -8.16
CA VAL A 401 8.42 -16.92 -9.33
C VAL A 401 7.02 -16.48 -9.74
N PHE A 402 6.80 -15.17 -9.76
CA PHE A 402 5.56 -14.57 -10.26
C PHE A 402 5.52 -14.63 -11.80
N CYS A 403 4.38 -15.02 -12.37
CA CYS A 403 4.16 -15.12 -13.82
C CYS A 403 3.22 -14.04 -14.33
N SER A 404 2.01 -14.00 -13.80
CA SER A 404 0.92 -13.16 -14.30
C SER A 404 -0.19 -13.03 -13.28
N ARG A 405 -1.31 -12.40 -13.68
CA ARG A 405 -2.55 -12.39 -12.91
C ARG A 405 -3.63 -13.19 -13.62
N LYS A 406 -4.51 -13.82 -12.84
CA LYS A 406 -5.70 -14.53 -13.30
C LYS A 406 -6.79 -13.57 -13.79
N ASP A 407 -6.84 -12.38 -13.22
CA ASP A 407 -7.80 -11.31 -13.50
C ASP A 407 -7.19 -10.16 -14.32
N HIS A 408 -7.95 -9.09 -14.50
CA HIS A 408 -7.52 -7.88 -15.20
C HIS A 408 -6.90 -6.81 -14.28
N GLN A 409 -6.56 -7.19 -13.05
CA GLN A 409 -5.87 -6.32 -12.14
C GLN A 409 -4.40 -6.16 -12.56
N ILE A 410 -3.90 -4.96 -12.44
CA ILE A 410 -2.50 -4.63 -12.76
C ILE A 410 -1.82 -3.96 -11.58
N LYS A 411 -0.50 -3.98 -11.61
CA LYS A 411 0.34 -3.13 -10.77
C LYS A 411 1.00 -2.10 -11.68
N HIS A 412 0.69 -0.81 -11.47
CA HIS A 412 1.19 0.28 -12.29
C HIS A 412 1.63 1.45 -11.43
N MET A 413 2.89 1.85 -11.57
CA MET A 413 3.52 2.89 -10.74
C MET A 413 3.34 2.64 -9.24
N GLY A 414 3.51 1.39 -8.82
CA GLY A 414 3.36 0.93 -7.43
C GLY A 414 1.91 0.82 -6.93
N ASN A 415 0.94 1.18 -7.75
CA ASN A 415 -0.47 1.11 -7.37
C ASN A 415 -1.12 -0.17 -7.90
N ARG A 416 -1.97 -0.78 -7.09
CA ARG A 416 -2.85 -1.87 -7.48
C ARG A 416 -4.08 -1.28 -8.16
N ILE A 417 -4.31 -1.61 -9.42
CA ILE A 417 -5.36 -1.01 -10.25
C ILE A 417 -6.21 -2.12 -10.87
N GLU A 418 -7.51 -2.03 -10.67
CA GLU A 418 -8.49 -2.80 -11.42
C GLU A 418 -8.80 -2.07 -12.73
N LEU A 419 -8.48 -2.67 -13.87
CA LEU A 419 -8.86 -2.07 -15.17
C LEU A 419 -10.36 -1.88 -15.29
N GLY A 420 -11.15 -2.73 -14.62
CA GLY A 420 -12.60 -2.60 -14.53
C GLY A 420 -13.06 -1.33 -13.80
N GLU A 421 -12.31 -0.83 -12.80
CA GLU A 421 -12.62 0.45 -12.13
C GLU A 421 -12.48 1.62 -13.08
N ILE A 422 -11.44 1.60 -13.93
CA ILE A 422 -11.26 2.61 -14.99
C ILE A 422 -12.43 2.53 -15.97
N GLU A 423 -12.79 1.33 -16.42
CA GLU A 423 -13.91 1.12 -17.35
C GLU A 423 -15.24 1.58 -16.76
N ALA A 424 -15.53 1.26 -15.50
CA ALA A 424 -16.73 1.72 -14.81
C ALA A 424 -16.80 3.26 -14.74
N SER A 425 -15.67 3.92 -14.51
CA SER A 425 -15.60 5.38 -14.50
C SER A 425 -15.83 5.98 -15.90
N ILE A 426 -15.33 5.33 -16.96
CA ILE A 426 -15.51 5.76 -18.34
C ILE A 426 -17.00 5.67 -18.76
N TYR A 427 -17.70 4.62 -18.35
CA TYR A 427 -19.15 4.47 -18.65
C TYR A 427 -20.06 5.51 -17.96
N ARG A 428 -19.54 6.34 -17.05
CA ARG A 428 -20.25 7.52 -16.53
C ARG A 428 -20.27 8.69 -17.50
N ILE A 429 -19.46 8.64 -18.57
CA ILE A 429 -19.44 9.63 -19.64
C ILE A 429 -20.54 9.25 -20.64
N ALA A 430 -21.62 10.04 -20.70
CA ALA A 430 -22.83 9.70 -21.45
C ALA A 430 -22.60 9.42 -22.95
N GLU A 431 -21.59 10.05 -23.53
CA GLU A 431 -21.25 9.93 -24.94
C GLU A 431 -20.49 8.63 -25.28
N ILE A 432 -20.10 7.84 -24.27
CA ILE A 432 -19.40 6.56 -24.43
C ILE A 432 -20.41 5.42 -24.59
N LYS A 433 -20.28 4.65 -25.67
CA LYS A 433 -21.11 3.48 -25.96
C LYS A 433 -20.43 2.19 -25.49
N MET A 434 -19.13 2.07 -25.73
CA MET A 434 -18.30 0.92 -25.29
C MET A 434 -16.90 1.40 -24.93
N ALA A 435 -16.31 0.79 -23.92
CA ALA A 435 -14.94 1.07 -23.52
C ALA A 435 -14.21 -0.21 -23.09
N CYS A 436 -12.90 -0.20 -23.27
CA CYS A 436 -12.01 -1.27 -22.84
C CYS A 436 -10.64 -0.70 -22.48
N CYS A 437 -10.19 -0.98 -21.26
CA CYS A 437 -8.83 -0.72 -20.83
C CYS A 437 -7.98 -1.97 -20.96
N VAL A 438 -6.78 -1.81 -21.51
CA VAL A 438 -5.77 -2.87 -21.58
C VAL A 438 -4.43 -2.35 -21.05
N TYR A 439 -3.66 -3.24 -20.49
CA TYR A 439 -2.33 -2.94 -20.02
C TYR A 439 -1.28 -3.45 -20.99
N ASP A 440 -0.52 -2.54 -21.58
CA ASP A 440 0.63 -2.85 -22.42
C ASP A 440 1.84 -3.09 -21.51
N GLN A 441 2.07 -4.35 -21.16
CA GLN A 441 3.11 -4.75 -20.23
C GLN A 441 4.52 -4.40 -20.75
N ALA A 442 4.75 -4.50 -22.05
CA ALA A 442 6.04 -4.20 -22.66
C ALA A 442 6.42 -2.71 -22.55
N LYS A 443 5.42 -1.83 -22.57
CA LYS A 443 5.59 -0.37 -22.49
C LYS A 443 5.21 0.19 -21.13
N ASN A 444 4.75 -0.64 -20.20
CA ASN A 444 4.25 -0.26 -18.86
C ASN A 444 3.19 0.86 -18.96
N LYS A 445 2.16 0.67 -19.81
CA LYS A 445 1.15 1.69 -20.10
C LYS A 445 -0.27 1.17 -20.04
N ILE A 446 -1.15 1.92 -19.39
CA ILE A 446 -2.60 1.73 -19.46
C ILE A 446 -3.10 2.40 -20.73
N ARG A 447 -3.83 1.65 -21.56
CA ARG A 447 -4.39 2.12 -22.83
C ARG A 447 -5.89 1.97 -22.82
N LEU A 448 -6.60 3.05 -23.13
CA LEU A 448 -8.05 3.07 -23.28
C LEU A 448 -8.44 3.08 -24.75
N PHE A 449 -9.35 2.18 -25.09
CA PHE A 449 -10.09 2.17 -26.34
C PHE A 449 -11.57 2.40 -26.09
N TYR A 450 -12.21 3.20 -26.89
CA TYR A 450 -13.64 3.43 -26.74
C TYR A 450 -14.35 3.66 -28.06
N VAL A 451 -15.65 3.38 -28.04
CA VAL A 451 -16.63 3.74 -29.08
C VAL A 451 -17.56 4.77 -28.47
N GLY A 452 -17.74 5.90 -29.10
CA GLY A 452 -18.59 6.99 -28.59
C GLY A 452 -18.50 8.26 -29.43
N ASP A 453 -19.36 9.22 -29.15
CA ASP A 453 -19.47 10.47 -29.91
C ASP A 453 -18.77 11.63 -29.17
N ILE A 454 -17.53 11.43 -28.78
CA ILE A 454 -16.70 12.34 -27.99
C ILE A 454 -15.22 12.16 -28.38
N THR A 455 -14.42 13.22 -28.33
CA THR A 455 -12.98 13.16 -28.65
C THR A 455 -12.16 12.58 -27.47
N GLY A 456 -11.01 11.96 -27.78
CA GLY A 456 -10.10 11.42 -26.76
C GLY A 456 -9.59 12.48 -25.78
N LYS A 457 -9.47 13.74 -26.22
CA LYS A 457 -9.09 14.86 -25.34
C LYS A 457 -10.19 15.15 -24.31
N GLU A 458 -11.42 15.23 -24.74
CA GLU A 458 -12.58 15.46 -23.85
C GLU A 458 -12.77 14.29 -22.88
N VAL A 459 -12.61 13.03 -23.35
CA VAL A 459 -12.62 11.86 -22.47
C VAL A 459 -11.55 12.00 -21.38
N THR A 460 -10.32 12.38 -21.76
CA THR A 460 -9.23 12.57 -20.80
C THR A 460 -9.55 13.65 -19.77
N GLU A 461 -10.12 14.78 -20.19
CA GLU A 461 -10.49 15.86 -19.26
C GLU A 461 -11.62 15.43 -18.31
N LYS A 462 -12.64 14.73 -18.80
CA LYS A 462 -13.73 14.21 -17.94
C LYS A 462 -13.20 13.18 -16.93
N LEU A 463 -12.26 12.31 -17.33
CA LEU A 463 -11.67 11.28 -16.47
C LEU A 463 -10.82 11.86 -15.32
N LYS A 464 -10.21 13.04 -15.48
CA LYS A 464 -9.44 13.69 -14.39
C LYS A 464 -10.29 13.95 -13.14
N ASN A 465 -11.59 14.13 -13.32
CA ASN A 465 -12.53 14.34 -12.22
C ASN A 465 -13.09 13.03 -11.63
N LEU A 466 -12.84 11.89 -12.29
CA LEU A 466 -13.41 10.59 -11.94
C LEU A 466 -12.37 9.61 -11.41
N LEU A 467 -11.11 9.75 -11.83
CA LEU A 467 -10.03 8.82 -11.54
C LEU A 467 -8.86 9.50 -10.83
N PRO A 468 -8.21 8.82 -9.88
CA PRO A 468 -6.92 9.23 -9.37
C PRO A 468 -5.88 9.32 -10.49
N ARG A 469 -4.90 10.21 -10.33
CA ARG A 469 -3.87 10.45 -11.34
C ARG A 469 -3.14 9.16 -11.77
N TYR A 470 -2.89 8.25 -10.85
CA TYR A 470 -2.19 6.99 -11.12
C TYR A 470 -3.03 5.98 -11.95
N MET A 471 -4.36 6.15 -12.02
CA MET A 471 -5.27 5.34 -12.83
C MET A 471 -5.52 5.92 -14.22
N MET A 472 -5.05 7.13 -14.50
CA MET A 472 -5.29 7.77 -15.78
C MET A 472 -4.66 7.00 -16.93
N PRO A 473 -5.41 6.66 -17.99
CA PRO A 473 -4.86 6.00 -19.18
C PRO A 473 -3.73 6.83 -19.81
N ASN A 474 -2.60 6.19 -20.11
CA ASN A 474 -1.46 6.83 -20.78
C ASN A 474 -1.77 7.17 -22.25
N SER A 475 -2.75 6.50 -22.84
CA SER A 475 -3.28 6.82 -24.18
C SER A 475 -4.75 6.49 -24.28
N VAL A 476 -5.49 7.34 -25.01
CA VAL A 476 -6.93 7.25 -25.24
C VAL A 476 -7.16 7.23 -26.74
N LYS A 477 -7.78 6.18 -27.26
CA LYS A 477 -8.02 5.99 -28.69
C LYS A 477 -9.49 5.68 -28.96
N GLN A 478 -10.11 6.52 -29.77
CA GLN A 478 -11.42 6.25 -30.34
C GLN A 478 -11.29 5.19 -31.44
N ILE A 479 -12.21 4.23 -31.46
CA ILE A 479 -12.32 3.19 -32.49
C ILE A 479 -13.75 3.14 -33.00
N GLU A 480 -13.93 2.74 -34.26
CA GLU A 480 -15.26 2.66 -34.89
C GLU A 480 -16.07 1.50 -34.30
N LYS A 481 -15.42 0.37 -34.01
CA LYS A 481 -16.09 -0.83 -33.50
C LYS A 481 -15.19 -1.56 -32.50
N MET A 482 -15.79 -1.95 -31.37
CA MET A 482 -15.11 -2.76 -30.35
C MET A 482 -14.97 -4.21 -30.83
N PRO A 483 -13.75 -4.79 -30.82
CA PRO A 483 -13.55 -6.20 -31.12
C PRO A 483 -14.27 -7.07 -30.08
N LEU A 484 -15.07 -8.02 -30.56
CA LEU A 484 -15.81 -8.97 -29.72
C LEU A 484 -15.41 -10.41 -30.05
N LYS A 485 -15.34 -11.26 -29.03
CA LYS A 485 -15.24 -12.72 -29.19
C LYS A 485 -16.57 -13.30 -29.66
N ALA A 486 -16.56 -14.55 -30.11
CA ALA A 486 -17.77 -15.25 -30.57
C ALA A 486 -18.92 -15.28 -29.55
N ASN A 487 -18.61 -15.20 -28.24
CA ASN A 487 -19.58 -15.14 -27.15
C ASN A 487 -20.07 -13.72 -26.79
N GLY A 488 -19.75 -12.70 -27.62
CA GLY A 488 -20.15 -11.31 -27.40
C GLY A 488 -19.31 -10.52 -26.39
N LYS A 489 -18.33 -11.12 -25.73
CA LYS A 489 -17.42 -10.42 -24.81
C LYS A 489 -16.34 -9.68 -25.57
N ILE A 490 -15.86 -8.56 -25.02
CA ILE A 490 -14.76 -7.78 -25.61
C ILE A 490 -13.49 -8.64 -25.70
N ASP A 491 -12.87 -8.63 -26.88
CA ASP A 491 -11.61 -9.33 -27.15
C ASP A 491 -10.40 -8.44 -26.83
N ARG A 492 -10.02 -8.42 -25.55
CA ARG A 492 -8.89 -7.61 -25.06
C ARG A 492 -7.55 -7.97 -25.70
N GLY A 493 -7.37 -9.23 -26.08
CA GLY A 493 -6.13 -9.68 -26.74
C GLY A 493 -5.96 -9.05 -28.12
N ASN A 494 -7.03 -8.97 -28.90
CA ASN A 494 -7.01 -8.33 -30.23
C ASN A 494 -6.91 -6.80 -30.14
N ILE A 495 -7.40 -6.18 -29.08
CA ILE A 495 -7.39 -4.71 -28.94
C ILE A 495 -5.96 -4.17 -28.91
N LEU A 496 -5.01 -4.84 -28.25
CA LEU A 496 -3.61 -4.40 -28.20
C LEU A 496 -2.98 -4.31 -29.60
N ASN A 497 -3.39 -5.19 -30.53
CA ASN A 497 -2.89 -5.17 -31.91
C ASN A 497 -3.33 -3.93 -32.70
N LEU A 498 -4.36 -3.21 -32.24
CA LEU A 498 -4.83 -1.98 -32.89
C LEU A 498 -3.91 -0.76 -32.65
N PHE A 499 -2.90 -0.90 -31.79
CA PHE A 499 -1.91 0.17 -31.52
C PHE A 499 -0.56 -0.01 -32.22
N ASN A 500 -0.33 -1.16 -32.83
CA ASN A 500 0.94 -1.46 -33.53
C ASN A 500 0.92 -0.99 -34.97
#